data_e51beb088271853639ab205d9442d841
#
_entry.id   e51beb088271853639ab205d9442d841
#
_cell.length_a   1.000
_cell.length_b   1.000
_cell.length_c   1.000
_cell.angle_alpha   90.00
_cell.angle_beta   90.00
_cell.angle_gamma   90.00
#
_symmetry.space_group_name_H-M   'P 1'
#
loop_
_entity.id
_entity.type
_entity.pdbx_description
1 polymer ?
#
loop_
_entity_poly.entity_id
_entity_poly.type
_entity_poly.pdbx_seq_one_letter_code
_entity_poly.pdbx_strand_id
1 'polypeptide(L)'
;AKRQAVTNAPRTVTSVKRLMGSETRVPIDGKCYTPQELSAVILQKLRADAEAYLGEPVTEAVITVPAYFNDAQRQATKDAGRIAGLNVRRIINEPTAAALAYGLDNGRTQTVMVYDLGGGTFDVSLIRMGDGIVQVLATCGDNFLGGDDFDERIVSWLADQCRAEHGVDLTGDRVAMQRLREEAEKAKKELSSATQTEIHLPFLTTTAQGALHLQTTLTRAKFEELCADLIERTALPVRNALNDAHISASDLDQVLLVGGSTRIPAVQAKVMRMTGLEPSKTLNPDECVALGAAVQAGRLGGEM
;
A
#
# COMPACT_ATOMS: atom_id res chain seq x y z
N ALA A 1 -4.35 -16.48 -2.10
CA ALA A 1 -3.25 -16.29 -3.08
C ALA A 1 -1.89 -16.26 -2.38
N LYS A 2 -1.68 -15.37 -1.41
CA LYS A 2 -0.38 -15.19 -0.72
C LYS A 2 0.18 -16.50 -0.15
N ARG A 3 -0.64 -17.31 0.53
CA ARG A 3 -0.24 -18.63 1.09
C ARG A 3 0.15 -19.67 0.04
N GLN A 4 -0.22 -19.49 -1.23
CA GLN A 4 0.13 -20.40 -2.33
C GLN A 4 1.36 -19.94 -3.11
N ALA A 5 1.94 -18.79 -2.80
CA ALA A 5 3.07 -18.22 -3.54
C ALA A 5 4.29 -19.14 -3.57
N VAL A 6 4.51 -19.95 -2.53
CA VAL A 6 5.59 -20.94 -2.48
C VAL A 6 5.26 -22.21 -3.27
N THR A 7 4.07 -22.75 -3.05
CA THR A 7 3.65 -24.06 -3.63
C THR A 7 3.14 -23.95 -5.06
N ASN A 8 2.70 -22.76 -5.49
CA ASN A 8 2.12 -22.48 -6.80
C ASN A 8 2.67 -21.17 -7.40
N ALA A 9 3.98 -20.97 -7.29
CA ALA A 9 4.66 -19.76 -7.75
C ALA A 9 4.39 -19.43 -9.24
N PRO A 10 4.35 -20.40 -10.19
CA PRO A 10 4.09 -20.10 -11.60
C PRO A 10 2.72 -19.50 -11.89
N ARG A 11 1.75 -19.73 -10.99
CA ARG A 11 0.38 -19.21 -11.10
C ARG A 11 0.08 -18.07 -10.14
N THR A 12 1.06 -17.62 -9.37
CA THR A 12 0.89 -16.54 -8.40
C THR A 12 1.47 -15.24 -8.97
N VAL A 13 0.59 -14.30 -9.28
CA VAL A 13 0.97 -12.97 -9.76
C VAL A 13 0.81 -11.96 -8.63
N THR A 14 1.85 -11.18 -8.41
CA THR A 14 1.87 -10.10 -7.42
C THR A 14 2.15 -8.77 -8.11
N SER A 15 1.76 -7.67 -7.45
CA SER A 15 2.08 -6.29 -7.87
C SER A 15 1.67 -5.94 -9.31
N VAL A 16 0.60 -6.54 -9.83
CA VAL A 16 0.10 -6.30 -11.20
C VAL A 16 -0.23 -4.83 -11.47
N LYS A 17 -0.57 -4.07 -10.43
CA LYS A 17 -0.83 -2.60 -10.51
C LYS A 17 0.35 -1.84 -11.13
N ARG A 18 1.59 -2.28 -10.87
CA ARG A 18 2.82 -1.67 -11.42
C ARG A 18 2.96 -1.86 -12.94
N LEU A 19 2.24 -2.82 -13.51
CA LEU A 19 2.28 -3.15 -14.94
C LEU A 19 1.15 -2.48 -15.72
N MET A 20 0.20 -1.80 -15.06
CA MET A 20 -0.95 -1.19 -15.73
C MET A 20 -0.51 -0.16 -16.78
N GLY A 21 -1.18 -0.19 -17.93
CA GLY A 21 -0.87 0.69 -19.07
C GLY A 21 0.35 0.27 -19.89
N SER A 22 1.05 -0.82 -19.53
CA SER A 22 2.15 -1.38 -20.31
C SER A 22 1.67 -2.48 -21.27
N GLU A 23 2.48 -2.80 -22.27
CA GLU A 23 2.27 -3.93 -23.18
C GLU A 23 2.76 -5.27 -22.64
N THR A 24 3.17 -5.30 -21.38
CA THR A 24 3.68 -6.51 -20.70
C THR A 24 2.64 -7.62 -20.76
N ARG A 25 3.10 -8.84 -21.03
CA ARG A 25 2.30 -10.06 -21.01
C ARG A 25 2.84 -11.00 -19.94
N VAL A 26 1.95 -11.47 -19.07
CA VAL A 26 2.31 -12.41 -18.00
C VAL A 26 1.93 -13.82 -18.42
N PRO A 27 2.89 -14.73 -18.60
CA PRO A 27 2.60 -16.11 -18.98
C PRO A 27 2.09 -16.92 -17.77
N ILE A 28 0.94 -17.57 -17.93
CA ILE A 28 0.36 -18.50 -16.96
C ILE A 28 -0.23 -19.68 -17.73
N ASP A 29 0.24 -20.90 -17.45
CA ASP A 29 -0.25 -22.15 -18.08
C ASP A 29 -0.26 -22.12 -19.62
N GLY A 30 0.77 -21.56 -20.23
CA GLY A 30 0.90 -21.47 -21.70
C GLY A 30 0.04 -20.38 -22.35
N LYS A 31 -0.70 -19.59 -21.56
CA LYS A 31 -1.43 -18.40 -22.03
C LYS A 31 -0.75 -17.14 -21.53
N CYS A 32 -0.86 -16.06 -22.29
CA CYS A 32 -0.33 -14.76 -21.94
C CYS A 32 -1.47 -13.80 -21.59
N TYR A 33 -1.43 -13.24 -20.39
CA TYR A 33 -2.43 -12.32 -19.87
C TYR A 33 -1.91 -10.89 -19.85
N THR A 34 -2.78 -9.94 -20.13
CA THR A 34 -2.51 -8.51 -19.94
C THR A 34 -2.65 -8.11 -18.47
N PRO A 35 -2.02 -7.01 -18.04
CA PRO A 35 -2.24 -6.46 -16.70
C PRO A 35 -3.71 -6.18 -16.41
N GLN A 36 -4.49 -5.71 -17.39
CA GLN A 36 -5.93 -5.44 -17.24
C GLN A 36 -6.73 -6.73 -16.99
N GLU A 37 -6.43 -7.81 -17.70
CA GLU A 37 -7.10 -9.11 -17.49
C GLU A 37 -6.81 -9.66 -16.09
N LEU A 38 -5.57 -9.56 -15.62
CA LEU A 38 -5.19 -9.99 -14.26
C LEU A 38 -5.82 -9.11 -13.18
N SER A 39 -5.87 -7.81 -13.41
CA SER A 39 -6.56 -6.86 -12.51
C SER A 39 -8.07 -7.11 -12.49
N ALA A 40 -8.65 -7.49 -13.62
CA ALA A 40 -10.07 -7.85 -13.69
C ALA A 40 -10.42 -9.04 -12.80
N VAL A 41 -9.53 -10.03 -12.65
CA VAL A 41 -9.73 -11.16 -11.71
C VAL A 41 -9.89 -10.68 -10.27
N ILE A 42 -9.11 -9.67 -9.86
CA ILE A 42 -9.22 -9.06 -8.53
C ILE A 42 -10.57 -8.35 -8.40
N LEU A 43 -10.95 -7.55 -9.40
CA LEU A 43 -12.22 -6.82 -9.40
C LEU A 43 -13.43 -7.77 -9.42
N GLN A 44 -13.36 -8.88 -10.16
CA GLN A 44 -14.39 -9.93 -10.13
C GLN A 44 -14.55 -10.54 -8.75
N LYS A 45 -13.44 -10.79 -8.04
CA LYS A 45 -13.48 -11.31 -6.68
C LYS A 45 -14.13 -10.31 -5.72
N LEU A 46 -13.73 -9.03 -5.79
CA LEU A 46 -14.33 -7.96 -4.97
C LEU A 46 -15.84 -7.80 -5.27
N ARG A 47 -16.22 -7.85 -6.55
CA ARG A 47 -17.62 -7.84 -6.97
C ARG A 47 -18.39 -9.01 -6.36
N ALA A 48 -17.89 -10.22 -6.50
CA ALA A 48 -18.55 -11.42 -5.98
C ALA A 48 -18.70 -11.38 -4.44
N ASP A 49 -17.71 -10.84 -3.73
CA ASP A 49 -17.78 -10.66 -2.28
C ASP A 49 -18.84 -9.63 -1.89
N ALA A 50 -18.91 -8.51 -2.63
CA ALA A 50 -19.93 -7.48 -2.42
C ALA A 50 -21.35 -8.03 -2.70
N GLU A 51 -21.54 -8.73 -3.81
CA GLU A 51 -22.82 -9.39 -4.15
C GLU A 51 -23.25 -10.41 -3.09
N ALA A 52 -22.29 -11.19 -2.58
CA ALA A 52 -22.59 -12.16 -1.50
C ALA A 52 -22.99 -11.47 -0.19
N TYR A 53 -22.42 -10.30 0.11
CA TYR A 53 -22.74 -9.53 1.31
C TYR A 53 -24.07 -8.80 1.18
N LEU A 54 -24.33 -8.17 0.02
CA LEU A 54 -25.54 -7.37 -0.22
C LEU A 54 -26.77 -8.24 -0.55
N GLY A 55 -26.57 -9.44 -1.09
CA GLY A 55 -27.65 -10.30 -1.56
C GLY A 55 -28.25 -9.88 -2.91
N GLU A 56 -27.61 -8.95 -3.62
CA GLU A 56 -28.06 -8.42 -4.92
C GLU A 56 -26.88 -8.21 -5.88
N PRO A 57 -27.14 -8.14 -7.21
CA PRO A 57 -26.09 -7.92 -8.20
C PRO A 57 -25.42 -6.54 -8.06
N VAL A 58 -24.09 -6.52 -8.17
CA VAL A 58 -23.27 -5.30 -8.24
C VAL A 58 -22.88 -5.06 -9.69
N THR A 59 -23.44 -4.03 -10.31
CA THR A 59 -23.27 -3.75 -11.75
C THR A 59 -22.41 -2.52 -12.03
N GLU A 60 -22.23 -1.62 -11.06
CA GLU A 60 -21.54 -0.35 -11.23
C GLU A 60 -20.41 -0.20 -10.21
N ALA A 61 -19.39 0.59 -10.54
CA ALA A 61 -18.28 0.86 -9.65
C ALA A 61 -17.66 2.24 -9.89
N VAL A 62 -17.15 2.82 -8.80
CA VAL A 62 -16.12 3.86 -8.81
C VAL A 62 -14.79 3.17 -8.50
N ILE A 63 -13.77 3.41 -9.32
CA ILE A 63 -12.45 2.81 -9.14
C ILE A 63 -11.41 3.91 -8.91
N THR A 64 -10.53 3.69 -7.95
CA THR A 64 -9.45 4.63 -7.62
C THR A 64 -8.15 4.28 -8.34
N VAL A 65 -7.38 5.32 -8.66
CA VAL A 65 -6.04 5.20 -9.26
C VAL A 65 -5.10 6.21 -8.60
N PRO A 66 -3.79 5.95 -8.57
CA PRO A 66 -2.81 6.96 -8.16
C PRO A 66 -2.95 8.25 -8.97
N ALA A 67 -2.67 9.39 -8.34
CA ALA A 67 -2.81 10.69 -9.01
C ALA A 67 -1.87 10.84 -10.23
N TYR A 68 -0.70 10.19 -10.19
CA TYR A 68 0.29 10.20 -11.28
C TYR A 68 -0.01 9.26 -12.45
N PHE A 69 -1.05 8.40 -12.36
CA PHE A 69 -1.42 7.53 -13.48
C PHE A 69 -1.72 8.37 -14.72
N ASN A 70 -1.06 8.03 -15.82
CA ASN A 70 -1.34 8.63 -17.12
C ASN A 70 -2.63 8.08 -17.76
N ASP A 71 -3.02 8.64 -18.88
CA ASP A 71 -4.26 8.27 -19.55
C ASP A 71 -4.31 6.78 -19.96
N ALA A 72 -3.17 6.21 -20.40
CA ALA A 72 -3.09 4.78 -20.75
C ALA A 72 -3.33 3.88 -19.51
N GLN A 73 -2.78 4.23 -18.37
CA GLN A 73 -2.97 3.50 -17.11
C GLN A 73 -4.40 3.63 -16.59
N ARG A 74 -4.99 4.81 -16.69
CA ARG A 74 -6.40 5.07 -16.33
C ARG A 74 -7.35 4.29 -17.25
N GLN A 75 -7.09 4.29 -18.56
CA GLN A 75 -7.88 3.52 -19.51
C GLN A 75 -7.76 2.02 -19.25
N ALA A 76 -6.55 1.50 -19.03
CA ALA A 76 -6.33 0.10 -18.66
C ALA A 76 -7.08 -0.31 -17.39
N THR A 77 -7.14 0.58 -16.38
CA THR A 77 -7.93 0.35 -15.16
C THR A 77 -9.42 0.31 -15.44
N LYS A 78 -9.92 1.21 -16.29
CA LYS A 78 -11.32 1.21 -16.72
C LYS A 78 -11.68 -0.06 -17.49
N ASP A 79 -10.77 -0.52 -18.37
CA ASP A 79 -10.95 -1.74 -19.13
C ASP A 79 -10.94 -2.98 -18.23
N ALA A 80 -10.09 -3.03 -17.19
CA ALA A 80 -10.14 -4.07 -16.17
C ALA A 80 -11.51 -4.15 -15.49
N GLY A 81 -12.12 -3.01 -15.15
CA GLY A 81 -13.48 -2.95 -14.61
C GLY A 81 -14.52 -3.52 -15.57
N ARG A 82 -14.43 -3.17 -16.87
CA ARG A 82 -15.32 -3.70 -17.90
C ARG A 82 -15.16 -5.21 -18.10
N ILE A 83 -13.93 -5.72 -18.14
CA ILE A 83 -13.63 -7.17 -18.21
C ILE A 83 -14.20 -7.89 -16.99
N ALA A 84 -14.19 -7.25 -15.82
CA ALA A 84 -14.81 -7.77 -14.60
C ALA A 84 -16.35 -7.74 -14.64
N GLY A 85 -16.97 -7.19 -15.67
CA GLY A 85 -18.42 -7.07 -15.82
C GLY A 85 -19.01 -5.90 -15.04
N LEU A 86 -18.22 -4.85 -14.76
CA LEU A 86 -18.64 -3.65 -14.07
C LEU A 86 -18.78 -2.47 -15.03
N ASN A 87 -19.85 -1.69 -14.90
CA ASN A 87 -19.95 -0.37 -15.51
C ASN A 87 -19.16 0.62 -14.65
N VAL A 88 -17.99 1.04 -15.11
CA VAL A 88 -17.13 1.98 -14.40
C VAL A 88 -17.68 3.40 -14.56
N ARG A 89 -18.41 3.86 -13.55
CA ARG A 89 -19.07 5.19 -13.53
C ARG A 89 -18.02 6.31 -13.49
N ARG A 90 -16.94 6.11 -12.73
CA ARG A 90 -15.88 7.10 -12.59
C ARG A 90 -14.56 6.44 -12.19
N ILE A 91 -13.46 7.01 -12.69
CA ILE A 91 -12.11 6.83 -12.16
C ILE A 91 -11.78 8.09 -11.38
N ILE A 92 -11.36 7.94 -10.10
CA ILE A 92 -10.94 9.06 -9.26
C ILE A 92 -9.52 8.83 -8.72
N ASN A 93 -8.84 9.92 -8.38
CA ASN A 93 -7.52 9.82 -7.77
C ASN A 93 -7.61 9.32 -6.33
N GLU A 94 -6.71 8.42 -5.93
CA GLU A 94 -6.62 7.89 -4.56
C GLU A 94 -6.54 9.00 -3.50
N PRO A 95 -5.68 10.04 -3.65
CA PRO A 95 -5.63 11.13 -2.69
C PRO A 95 -6.92 11.96 -2.64
N THR A 96 -7.61 12.12 -3.77
CA THR A 96 -8.93 12.78 -3.81
C THR A 96 -9.96 11.96 -3.04
N ALA A 97 -9.98 10.65 -3.22
CA ALA A 97 -10.86 9.76 -2.46
C ALA A 97 -10.57 9.83 -0.97
N ALA A 98 -9.30 9.77 -0.57
CA ALA A 98 -8.92 9.93 0.84
C ALA A 98 -9.45 11.24 1.44
N ALA A 99 -9.25 12.36 0.74
CA ALA A 99 -9.74 13.67 1.20
C ALA A 99 -11.27 13.72 1.34
N LEU A 100 -12.01 13.10 0.42
CA LEU A 100 -13.47 12.97 0.51
C LEU A 100 -13.90 12.16 1.73
N ALA A 101 -13.22 11.06 2.03
CA ALA A 101 -13.51 10.23 3.20
C ALA A 101 -13.32 10.99 4.51
N TYR A 102 -12.33 11.87 4.57
CA TYR A 102 -12.09 12.73 5.73
C TYR A 102 -13.10 13.87 5.87
N GLY A 103 -14.07 13.99 4.95
CA GLY A 103 -15.11 15.03 5.02
C GLY A 103 -14.58 16.45 4.84
N LEU A 104 -13.46 16.61 4.17
CA LEU A 104 -12.81 17.92 3.96
C LEU A 104 -13.53 18.80 2.92
N ASP A 105 -14.60 18.29 2.33
CA ASP A 105 -15.46 18.97 1.39
C ASP A 105 -16.55 19.80 2.11
N ASN A 106 -16.12 20.58 3.10
CA ASN A 106 -17.02 21.32 4.02
C ASN A 106 -17.19 22.81 3.66
N GLY A 107 -16.88 23.18 2.42
CA GLY A 107 -17.02 24.55 1.93
C GLY A 107 -15.91 25.52 2.36
N ARG A 108 -14.87 25.04 3.08
CA ARG A 108 -13.69 25.85 3.40
C ARG A 108 -12.56 25.52 2.45
N THR A 109 -11.87 26.55 1.97
CA THR A 109 -10.63 26.33 1.20
C THR A 109 -9.54 25.84 2.14
N GLN A 110 -8.98 24.67 1.84
CA GLN A 110 -7.90 24.03 2.60
C GLN A 110 -6.84 23.49 1.66
N THR A 111 -5.60 23.54 2.11
CA THR A 111 -4.45 22.88 1.46
C THR A 111 -4.04 21.66 2.29
N VAL A 112 -4.15 20.49 1.71
CA VAL A 112 -4.01 19.22 2.39
C VAL A 112 -2.88 18.40 1.76
N MET A 113 -1.99 17.86 2.57
CA MET A 113 -1.05 16.85 2.15
C MET A 113 -1.65 15.46 2.40
N VAL A 114 -1.72 14.64 1.36
CA VAL A 114 -1.99 13.20 1.48
C VAL A 114 -0.66 12.46 1.39
N TYR A 115 -0.29 11.79 2.47
CA TYR A 115 0.91 10.99 2.60
C TYR A 115 0.51 9.53 2.59
N ASP A 116 0.68 8.88 1.45
CA ASP A 116 0.27 7.50 1.21
C ASP A 116 1.48 6.57 1.16
N LEU A 117 1.68 5.80 2.24
CA LEU A 117 2.71 4.77 2.33
C LEU A 117 2.02 3.41 2.41
N GLY A 118 1.86 2.81 1.24
CA GLY A 118 1.23 1.50 1.07
C GLY A 118 2.20 0.33 1.28
N GLY A 119 1.81 -0.84 0.77
CA GLY A 119 2.65 -2.04 0.81
C GLY A 119 3.83 -1.99 -0.15
N GLY A 120 3.66 -1.37 -1.34
CA GLY A 120 4.67 -1.39 -2.40
C GLY A 120 5.10 -0.04 -2.94
N THR A 121 4.33 1.03 -2.68
CA THR A 121 4.59 2.38 -3.19
C THR A 121 4.44 3.41 -2.09
N PHE A 122 5.14 4.52 -2.29
CA PHE A 122 4.99 5.74 -1.50
C PHE A 122 4.58 6.89 -2.42
N ASP A 123 3.51 7.57 -2.07
CA ASP A 123 2.96 8.70 -2.82
C ASP A 123 2.65 9.87 -1.90
N VAL A 124 3.00 11.06 -2.33
CA VAL A 124 2.64 12.32 -1.69
C VAL A 124 1.87 13.17 -2.68
N SER A 125 0.69 13.61 -2.29
CA SER A 125 -0.12 14.53 -3.09
C SER A 125 -0.51 15.75 -2.28
N LEU A 126 -0.37 16.91 -2.89
CA LEU A 126 -0.86 18.18 -2.35
C LEU A 126 -2.16 18.53 -3.04
N ILE A 127 -3.19 18.74 -2.25
CA ILE A 127 -4.56 18.96 -2.74
C ILE A 127 -5.06 20.29 -2.17
N ARG A 128 -5.66 21.10 -3.04
CA ARG A 128 -6.49 22.23 -2.62
C ARG A 128 -7.95 21.87 -2.76
N MET A 129 -8.68 22.06 -1.69
CA MET A 129 -10.12 21.81 -1.63
C MET A 129 -10.84 23.07 -1.22
N GLY A 130 -11.98 23.36 -1.85
CA GLY A 130 -12.83 24.50 -1.52
C GLY A 130 -13.92 24.66 -2.56
N ASP A 131 -15.07 25.20 -2.16
CA ASP A 131 -16.21 25.49 -3.03
C ASP A 131 -16.68 24.30 -3.89
N GLY A 132 -16.60 23.08 -3.34
CA GLY A 132 -16.95 21.84 -4.04
C GLY A 132 -15.90 21.39 -5.09
N ILE A 133 -14.77 22.09 -5.19
CA ILE A 133 -13.68 21.76 -6.12
C ILE A 133 -12.55 21.07 -5.36
N VAL A 134 -12.03 20.00 -5.95
CA VAL A 134 -10.83 19.30 -5.48
C VAL A 134 -9.78 19.36 -6.57
N GLN A 135 -8.70 20.07 -6.30
CA GLN A 135 -7.58 20.24 -7.23
C GLN A 135 -6.31 19.58 -6.66
N VAL A 136 -5.69 18.70 -7.44
CA VAL A 136 -4.35 18.19 -7.15
C VAL A 136 -3.34 19.24 -7.63
N LEU A 137 -2.58 19.82 -6.70
CA LEU A 137 -1.56 20.84 -7.01
C LEU A 137 -0.27 20.22 -7.49
N ALA A 138 0.17 19.15 -6.81
CA ALA A 138 1.36 18.40 -7.15
C ALA A 138 1.25 16.97 -6.62
N THR A 139 1.98 16.05 -7.24
CA THR A 139 2.15 14.68 -6.76
C THR A 139 3.56 14.21 -7.05
N CYS A 140 4.19 13.59 -6.05
CA CYS A 140 5.50 12.96 -6.16
C CYS A 140 5.48 11.63 -5.43
N GLY A 141 6.36 10.70 -5.80
CA GLY A 141 6.37 9.39 -5.14
C GLY A 141 7.64 8.60 -5.38
N ASP A 142 7.66 7.42 -4.79
CA ASP A 142 8.68 6.39 -4.99
C ASP A 142 7.97 5.04 -5.17
N ASN A 143 7.97 4.53 -6.39
CA ASN A 143 7.30 3.29 -6.78
C ASN A 143 7.98 2.02 -6.21
N PHE A 144 9.12 2.18 -5.56
CA PHE A 144 9.92 1.11 -4.97
C PHE A 144 10.15 1.34 -3.47
N LEU A 145 9.21 2.01 -2.80
CA LEU A 145 9.23 2.24 -1.37
C LEU A 145 7.86 1.94 -0.78
N GLY A 146 7.79 0.93 0.08
CA GLY A 146 6.54 0.53 0.74
C GLY A 146 6.78 -0.49 1.84
N GLY A 147 5.72 -0.97 2.45
CA GLY A 147 5.75 -1.93 3.55
C GLY A 147 6.54 -3.20 3.27
N ASP A 148 6.56 -3.64 2.00
CA ASP A 148 7.34 -4.82 1.57
C ASP A 148 8.85 -4.60 1.74
N ASP A 149 9.34 -3.37 1.56
CA ASP A 149 10.76 -3.03 1.78
C ASP A 149 11.11 -3.06 3.26
N PHE A 150 10.20 -2.62 4.13
CA PHE A 150 10.35 -2.73 5.58
C PHE A 150 10.37 -4.19 6.03
N ASP A 151 9.51 -5.04 5.46
CA ASP A 151 9.51 -6.48 5.72
C ASP A 151 10.84 -7.12 5.32
N GLU A 152 11.39 -6.76 4.16
CA GLU A 152 12.64 -7.32 3.67
C GLU A 152 13.84 -6.93 4.55
N ARG A 153 13.82 -5.79 5.25
CA ARG A 153 14.82 -5.44 6.28
C ARG A 153 14.79 -6.41 7.45
N ILE A 154 13.61 -6.78 7.92
CA ILE A 154 13.44 -7.77 8.98
C ILE A 154 13.88 -9.16 8.48
N VAL A 155 13.46 -9.55 7.28
CA VAL A 155 13.85 -10.84 6.67
C VAL A 155 15.36 -10.97 6.58
N SER A 156 16.04 -9.94 6.08
CA SER A 156 17.51 -9.92 5.97
C SER A 156 18.17 -10.06 7.34
N TRP A 157 17.69 -9.31 8.33
CA TRP A 157 18.20 -9.38 9.70
C TRP A 157 18.02 -10.78 10.32
N LEU A 158 16.86 -11.43 10.12
CA LEU A 158 16.61 -12.80 10.60
C LEU A 158 17.48 -13.84 9.89
N ALA A 159 17.66 -13.70 8.58
CA ALA A 159 18.53 -14.59 7.81
C ALA A 159 20.00 -14.46 8.22
N ASP A 160 20.46 -13.24 8.49
CA ASP A 160 21.82 -12.98 8.98
C ASP A 160 22.03 -13.54 10.40
N GLN A 161 21.04 -13.49 11.29
CA GLN A 161 21.09 -14.17 12.59
C GLN A 161 21.23 -15.69 12.43
N CYS A 162 20.40 -16.31 11.57
CA CYS A 162 20.51 -17.75 11.31
C CYS A 162 21.90 -18.12 10.77
N ARG A 163 22.48 -17.29 9.91
CA ARG A 163 23.83 -17.51 9.38
C ARG A 163 24.88 -17.38 10.48
N ALA A 164 24.76 -16.36 11.33
CA ALA A 164 25.71 -16.10 12.41
C ALA A 164 25.67 -17.17 13.52
N GLU A 165 24.49 -17.62 13.91
CA GLU A 165 24.29 -18.52 15.05
C GLU A 165 24.43 -20.00 14.65
N HIS A 166 23.98 -20.36 13.44
CA HIS A 166 23.87 -21.75 13.01
C HIS A 166 24.72 -22.07 11.77
N GLY A 167 25.35 -21.08 11.13
CA GLY A 167 26.12 -21.26 9.91
C GLY A 167 25.26 -21.63 8.68
N VAL A 168 23.95 -21.38 8.75
CA VAL A 168 22.98 -21.78 7.71
C VAL A 168 22.58 -20.59 6.85
N ASP A 169 22.75 -20.72 5.53
CA ASP A 169 22.25 -19.77 4.56
C ASP A 169 20.85 -20.19 4.08
N LEU A 170 19.84 -19.39 4.43
CA LEU A 170 18.45 -19.63 4.10
C LEU A 170 18.05 -19.14 2.71
N THR A 171 18.90 -18.38 2.01
CA THR A 171 18.54 -17.72 0.74
C THR A 171 18.14 -18.70 -0.37
N GLY A 172 18.65 -19.92 -0.34
CA GLY A 172 18.29 -21.01 -1.25
C GLY A 172 17.02 -21.78 -0.87
N ASP A 173 16.53 -21.65 0.36
CA ASP A 173 15.34 -22.34 0.85
C ASP A 173 14.09 -21.44 0.68
N ARG A 174 13.36 -21.65 -0.41
CA ARG A 174 12.17 -20.85 -0.75
C ARG A 174 11.07 -20.94 0.31
N VAL A 175 10.92 -22.09 0.97
CA VAL A 175 9.91 -22.30 2.01
C VAL A 175 10.29 -21.54 3.27
N ALA A 176 11.54 -21.66 3.72
CA ALA A 176 12.06 -20.93 4.86
C ALA A 176 11.97 -19.41 4.62
N MET A 177 12.40 -18.90 3.45
CA MET A 177 12.33 -17.49 3.11
C MET A 177 10.88 -16.97 3.08
N GLN A 178 9.92 -17.77 2.61
CA GLN A 178 8.51 -17.36 2.63
C GLN A 178 7.97 -17.27 4.08
N ARG A 179 8.35 -18.22 4.93
CA ARG A 179 7.98 -18.18 6.36
C ARG A 179 8.60 -16.99 7.08
N LEU A 180 9.85 -16.64 6.75
CA LEU A 180 10.50 -15.42 7.26
C LEU A 180 9.70 -14.17 6.86
N ARG A 181 9.26 -14.07 5.60
CA ARG A 181 8.46 -12.92 5.12
C ARG A 181 7.12 -12.80 5.83
N GLU A 182 6.43 -13.91 6.02
CA GLU A 182 5.13 -13.91 6.74
C GLU A 182 5.30 -13.45 8.19
N GLU A 183 6.33 -13.93 8.88
CA GLU A 183 6.58 -13.54 10.26
C GLU A 183 7.14 -12.11 10.37
N ALA A 184 7.95 -11.66 9.39
CA ALA A 184 8.44 -10.28 9.32
C ALA A 184 7.29 -9.28 9.17
N GLU A 185 6.33 -9.55 8.27
CA GLU A 185 5.14 -8.70 8.11
C GLU A 185 4.31 -8.66 9.40
N LYS A 186 4.14 -9.79 10.06
CA LYS A 186 3.43 -9.86 11.34
C LYS A 186 4.15 -9.05 12.40
N ALA A 187 5.47 -9.24 12.57
CA ALA A 187 6.29 -8.51 13.52
C ALA A 187 6.25 -6.99 13.28
N LYS A 188 6.38 -6.55 12.02
CA LYS A 188 6.22 -5.14 11.63
C LYS A 188 4.88 -4.56 12.10
N LYS A 189 3.78 -5.28 11.88
CA LYS A 189 2.44 -4.84 12.30
C LYS A 189 2.32 -4.74 13.82
N GLU A 190 2.81 -5.73 14.55
CA GLU A 190 2.79 -5.74 16.03
C GLU A 190 3.60 -4.60 16.62
N LEU A 191 4.76 -4.29 16.04
CA LEU A 191 5.63 -3.20 16.48
C LEU A 191 5.04 -1.80 16.24
N SER A 192 3.94 -1.67 15.51
CA SER A 192 3.19 -0.40 15.43
C SER A 192 2.49 -0.04 16.76
N SER A 193 2.18 -1.03 17.60
CA SER A 193 1.54 -0.85 18.91
C SER A 193 2.40 -1.31 20.08
N ALA A 194 3.18 -2.39 19.92
CA ALA A 194 4.08 -2.93 20.95
C ALA A 194 5.50 -2.36 20.83
N THR A 195 6.25 -2.37 21.94
CA THR A 195 7.67 -1.96 21.95
C THR A 195 8.62 -3.10 21.58
N GLN A 196 8.15 -4.33 21.60
CA GLN A 196 8.87 -5.53 21.17
C GLN A 196 7.90 -6.62 20.77
N THR A 197 8.37 -7.59 19.98
CA THR A 197 7.62 -8.78 19.59
C THR A 197 8.54 -9.99 19.56
N GLU A 198 7.99 -11.16 19.87
CA GLU A 198 8.70 -12.43 19.77
C GLU A 198 8.48 -13.05 18.41
N ILE A 199 9.56 -13.46 17.79
CA ILE A 199 9.57 -14.19 16.51
C ILE A 199 9.91 -15.65 16.83
N HIS A 200 8.97 -16.55 16.53
CA HIS A 200 9.14 -17.97 16.76
C HIS A 200 8.77 -18.77 15.51
N LEU A 201 9.78 -19.35 14.88
CA LEU A 201 9.66 -20.17 13.67
C LEU A 201 10.20 -21.58 13.95
N PRO A 202 9.37 -22.49 14.48
CA PRO A 202 9.77 -23.87 14.70
C PRO A 202 9.93 -24.58 13.35
N PHE A 203 10.88 -25.50 13.26
CA PHE A 203 11.15 -26.30 12.05
C PHE A 203 11.28 -25.40 10.79
N LEU A 204 12.11 -24.37 10.89
CA LEU A 204 12.30 -23.39 9.82
C LEU A 204 12.92 -24.06 8.59
N THR A 205 13.97 -24.84 8.79
CA THR A 205 14.62 -25.69 7.78
C THR A 205 15.25 -26.90 8.42
N THR A 206 15.80 -27.82 7.61
CA THR A 206 16.53 -29.01 8.09
C THR A 206 18.00 -28.87 7.70
N THR A 207 18.87 -29.12 8.66
CA THR A 207 20.32 -29.11 8.49
C THR A 207 20.91 -30.51 8.70
N ALA A 208 22.20 -30.67 8.49
CA ALA A 208 22.91 -31.90 8.80
C ALA A 208 22.87 -32.26 10.30
N GLN A 209 22.68 -31.26 11.18
CA GLN A 209 22.56 -31.43 12.63
C GLN A 209 21.12 -31.62 13.10
N GLY A 210 20.15 -31.60 12.21
CA GLY A 210 18.73 -31.76 12.53
C GLY A 210 17.87 -30.55 12.14
N ALA A 211 16.68 -30.48 12.71
CA ALA A 211 15.76 -29.39 12.48
C ALA A 211 16.27 -28.09 13.10
N LEU A 212 16.26 -27.01 12.33
CA LEU A 212 16.59 -25.66 12.81
C LEU A 212 15.32 -24.94 13.23
N HIS A 213 15.37 -24.32 14.39
CA HIS A 213 14.32 -23.47 14.94
C HIS A 213 14.88 -22.06 15.11
N LEU A 214 14.12 -21.04 14.74
CA LEU A 214 14.48 -19.65 15.00
C LEU A 214 13.59 -19.09 16.09
N GLN A 215 14.20 -18.59 17.16
CA GLN A 215 13.51 -17.86 18.22
C GLN A 215 14.33 -16.63 18.58
N THR A 216 13.73 -15.45 18.44
CA THR A 216 14.39 -14.18 18.74
C THR A 216 13.36 -13.12 19.12
N THR A 217 13.81 -12.04 19.73
CA THR A 217 12.97 -10.87 20.04
C THR A 217 13.38 -9.69 19.16
N LEU A 218 12.44 -9.10 18.47
CA LEU A 218 12.64 -7.87 17.72
C LEU A 218 12.03 -6.70 18.51
N THR A 219 12.87 -5.73 18.86
CA THR A 219 12.40 -4.49 19.48
C THR A 219 12.04 -3.45 18.43
N ARG A 220 11.11 -2.53 18.76
CA ARG A 220 10.78 -1.38 17.91
C ARG A 220 12.02 -0.54 17.58
N ALA A 221 12.88 -0.30 18.57
CA ALA A 221 14.12 0.44 18.35
C ALA A 221 15.03 -0.22 17.31
N LYS A 222 15.17 -1.55 17.36
CA LYS A 222 15.94 -2.30 16.34
C LYS A 222 15.27 -2.25 14.97
N PHE A 223 13.96 -2.39 14.91
CA PHE A 223 13.20 -2.26 13.65
C PHE A 223 13.38 -0.87 13.04
N GLU A 224 13.27 0.20 13.83
CA GLU A 224 13.47 1.58 13.38
C GLU A 224 14.91 1.83 12.92
N GLU A 225 15.91 1.24 13.57
CA GLU A 225 17.31 1.26 13.12
C GLU A 225 17.48 0.60 11.75
N LEU A 226 16.92 -0.60 11.58
CA LEU A 226 16.98 -1.34 10.32
C LEU A 226 16.32 -0.61 9.14
N CYS A 227 15.32 0.23 9.44
CA CYS A 227 14.48 0.89 8.43
C CYS A 227 14.74 2.41 8.34
N ALA A 228 15.74 2.94 9.04
CA ALA A 228 15.97 4.39 9.11
C ALA A 228 16.15 5.05 7.74
N ASP A 229 16.89 4.42 6.84
CA ASP A 229 17.09 4.89 5.47
C ASP A 229 15.81 4.90 4.64
N LEU A 230 14.93 3.91 4.80
CA LEU A 230 13.64 3.85 4.12
C LEU A 230 12.73 5.00 4.57
N ILE A 231 12.72 5.30 5.87
CA ILE A 231 11.97 6.43 6.42
C ILE A 231 12.52 7.75 5.89
N GLU A 232 13.85 7.91 5.83
CA GLU A 232 14.48 9.11 5.27
C GLU A 232 14.18 9.31 3.78
N ARG A 233 14.08 8.24 2.99
CA ARG A 233 13.74 8.31 1.56
C ARG A 233 12.41 9.01 1.32
N THR A 234 11.45 8.96 2.25
CA THR A 234 10.17 9.65 2.10
C THR A 234 10.29 11.18 2.07
N ALA A 235 11.38 11.73 2.61
CA ALA A 235 11.58 13.17 2.69
C ALA A 235 11.77 13.83 1.32
N LEU A 236 12.38 13.15 0.37
CA LEU A 236 12.65 13.72 -0.94
C LEU A 236 11.35 13.96 -1.75
N PRO A 237 10.44 12.96 -1.91
CA PRO A 237 9.15 13.20 -2.56
C PRO A 237 8.31 14.29 -1.87
N VAL A 238 8.32 14.37 -0.54
CA VAL A 238 7.62 15.44 0.18
C VAL A 238 8.15 16.82 -0.20
N ARG A 239 9.46 17.00 -0.19
CA ARG A 239 10.08 18.28 -0.60
C ARG A 239 9.79 18.62 -2.05
N ASN A 240 9.88 17.64 -2.94
CA ASN A 240 9.60 17.84 -4.35
C ASN A 240 8.15 18.28 -4.57
N ALA A 241 7.17 17.59 -3.93
CA ALA A 241 5.77 17.96 -4.04
C ALA A 241 5.50 19.40 -3.56
N LEU A 242 6.08 19.80 -2.43
CA LEU A 242 5.96 21.17 -1.93
C LEU A 242 6.55 22.19 -2.91
N ASN A 243 7.73 21.90 -3.46
CA ASN A 243 8.39 22.77 -4.45
C ASN A 243 7.57 22.87 -5.74
N ASP A 244 7.07 21.77 -6.27
CA ASP A 244 6.28 21.72 -7.51
C ASP A 244 4.93 22.46 -7.35
N ALA A 245 4.34 22.42 -6.16
CA ALA A 245 3.15 23.19 -5.82
C ALA A 245 3.44 24.67 -5.48
N HIS A 246 4.71 25.07 -5.40
CA HIS A 246 5.14 26.41 -4.98
C HIS A 246 4.58 26.85 -3.62
N ILE A 247 4.51 25.91 -2.66
CA ILE A 247 4.08 26.16 -1.28
C ILE A 247 5.11 25.62 -0.29
N SER A 248 5.00 26.09 0.95
CA SER A 248 5.81 25.64 2.08
C SER A 248 4.98 24.73 2.99
N ALA A 249 5.64 24.04 3.93
CA ALA A 249 4.95 23.23 4.93
C ALA A 249 4.00 24.04 5.83
N SER A 250 4.27 25.35 6.03
CA SER A 250 3.41 26.26 6.79
C SER A 250 2.12 26.63 6.07
N ASP A 251 2.01 26.37 4.77
CA ASP A 251 0.80 26.63 3.98
C ASP A 251 -0.17 25.43 4.00
N LEU A 252 0.22 24.35 4.68
CA LEU A 252 -0.61 23.17 4.87
C LEU A 252 -1.58 23.37 6.03
N ASP A 253 -2.85 23.08 5.81
CA ASP A 253 -3.87 23.06 6.85
C ASP A 253 -3.95 21.70 7.54
N GLN A 254 -3.73 20.60 6.79
CA GLN A 254 -3.80 19.23 7.30
C GLN A 254 -2.86 18.27 6.58
N VAL A 255 -2.53 17.19 7.29
CA VAL A 255 -1.85 16.02 6.74
C VAL A 255 -2.71 14.78 6.98
N LEU A 256 -3.01 14.05 5.92
CA LEU A 256 -3.74 12.79 5.95
C LEU A 256 -2.78 11.63 5.73
N LEU A 257 -2.89 10.62 6.59
CA LEU A 257 -2.13 9.38 6.45
C LEU A 257 -2.99 8.34 5.74
N VAL A 258 -2.42 7.77 4.69
CA VAL A 258 -3.01 6.72 3.86
C VAL A 258 -2.02 5.56 3.75
N GLY A 259 -2.55 4.33 3.68
CA GLY A 259 -1.75 3.12 3.61
C GLY A 259 -1.31 2.59 4.97
N GLY A 260 -1.30 1.26 5.12
CA GLY A 260 -1.04 0.58 6.38
C GLY A 260 0.32 0.86 6.98
N SER A 261 1.35 1.14 6.16
CA SER A 261 2.71 1.43 6.63
C SER A 261 2.84 2.79 7.32
N THR A 262 1.85 3.68 7.18
CA THR A 262 1.78 4.93 7.96
C THR A 262 1.46 4.72 9.45
N ARG A 263 1.09 3.50 9.84
CA ARG A 263 0.91 3.14 11.26
C ARG A 263 2.24 3.04 12.01
N ILE A 264 3.37 2.91 11.32
CA ILE A 264 4.71 2.85 11.91
C ILE A 264 4.99 4.16 12.65
N PRO A 265 5.27 4.13 13.99
CA PRO A 265 5.44 5.34 14.78
C PRO A 265 6.55 6.27 14.26
N ALA A 266 7.66 5.72 13.80
CA ALA A 266 8.77 6.50 13.24
C ALA A 266 8.39 7.23 11.94
N VAL A 267 7.49 6.65 11.13
CA VAL A 267 6.92 7.32 9.94
C VAL A 267 6.07 8.52 10.36
N GLN A 268 5.18 8.35 11.33
CA GLN A 268 4.36 9.45 11.86
C GLN A 268 5.22 10.57 12.44
N ALA A 269 6.23 10.21 13.22
CA ALA A 269 7.19 11.18 13.77
C ALA A 269 7.97 11.91 12.66
N LYS A 270 8.32 11.21 11.58
CA LYS A 270 8.98 11.83 10.42
C LYS A 270 8.08 12.84 9.72
N VAL A 271 6.81 12.48 9.47
CA VAL A 271 5.81 13.38 8.88
C VAL A 271 5.65 14.63 9.72
N MET A 272 5.44 14.48 11.03
CA MET A 272 5.31 15.61 11.96
C MET A 272 6.55 16.53 11.94
N ARG A 273 7.75 15.97 11.89
CA ARG A 273 8.99 16.77 11.79
C ARG A 273 9.11 17.55 10.49
N MET A 274 8.61 16.97 9.36
CA MET A 274 8.68 17.63 8.05
C MET A 274 7.63 18.72 7.87
N THR A 275 6.45 18.54 8.44
CA THR A 275 5.30 19.40 8.18
C THR A 275 4.99 20.36 9.34
N GLY A 276 5.44 20.03 10.56
CA GLY A 276 5.05 20.76 11.78
C GLY A 276 3.61 20.45 12.24
N LEU A 277 2.88 19.61 11.51
CA LEU A 277 1.49 19.26 11.79
C LEU A 277 1.38 17.84 12.32
N GLU A 278 0.49 17.64 13.31
CA GLU A 278 0.11 16.29 13.71
C GLU A 278 -0.79 15.68 12.63
N PRO A 279 -0.41 14.53 12.05
CA PRO A 279 -1.24 13.90 11.04
C PRO A 279 -2.59 13.45 11.57
N SER A 280 -3.64 13.61 10.78
CA SER A 280 -4.99 13.15 11.16
C SER A 280 -5.02 11.61 11.25
N LYS A 281 -5.64 11.11 12.33
CA LYS A 281 -5.80 9.68 12.64
C LYS A 281 -7.27 9.28 12.77
N THR A 282 -8.19 10.12 12.29
CA THR A 282 -9.64 9.92 12.48
C THR A 282 -10.19 8.76 11.66
N LEU A 283 -9.54 8.40 10.56
CA LEU A 283 -9.90 7.26 9.73
C LEU A 283 -8.84 6.16 9.74
N ASN A 284 -9.29 4.96 9.44
CA ASN A 284 -8.41 3.84 9.17
C ASN A 284 -7.63 4.09 7.87
N PRO A 285 -6.29 4.20 7.89
CA PRO A 285 -5.49 4.50 6.71
C PRO A 285 -5.55 3.40 5.63
N ASP A 286 -5.96 2.18 5.99
CA ASP A 286 -6.13 1.07 5.03
C ASP A 286 -7.46 1.17 4.26
N GLU A 287 -8.45 1.90 4.77
CA GLU A 287 -9.83 1.92 4.27
C GLU A 287 -10.25 3.29 3.70
N CYS A 288 -9.55 4.36 4.04
CA CYS A 288 -9.98 5.73 3.72
C CYS A 288 -10.16 5.97 2.22
N VAL A 289 -9.34 5.38 1.35
CA VAL A 289 -9.49 5.48 -0.12
C VAL A 289 -10.77 4.80 -0.59
N ALA A 290 -11.08 3.60 -0.07
CA ALA A 290 -12.31 2.88 -0.40
C ALA A 290 -13.55 3.62 0.11
N LEU A 291 -13.49 4.17 1.33
CA LEU A 291 -14.56 5.00 1.89
C LEU A 291 -14.82 6.25 1.04
N GLY A 292 -13.78 6.93 0.58
CA GLY A 292 -13.92 8.08 -0.30
C GLY A 292 -14.47 7.73 -1.68
N ALA A 293 -14.11 6.57 -2.22
CA ALA A 293 -14.72 6.04 -3.43
C ALA A 293 -16.22 5.77 -3.24
N ALA A 294 -16.62 5.26 -2.07
CA ALA A 294 -18.02 5.04 -1.71
C ALA A 294 -18.79 6.37 -1.61
N VAL A 295 -18.21 7.41 -0.97
CA VAL A 295 -18.78 8.77 -0.95
C VAL A 295 -19.01 9.28 -2.37
N GLN A 296 -18.02 9.11 -3.26
CA GLN A 296 -18.18 9.52 -4.66
C GLN A 296 -19.26 8.71 -5.39
N ALA A 297 -19.39 7.42 -5.09
CA ALA A 297 -20.43 6.57 -5.67
C ALA A 297 -21.83 7.02 -5.24
N GLY A 298 -22.05 7.31 -3.95
CA GLY A 298 -23.30 7.83 -3.43
C GLY A 298 -23.72 9.17 -4.09
N ARG A 299 -22.75 10.08 -4.30
CA ARG A 299 -23.02 11.33 -5.04
C ARG A 299 -23.44 11.08 -6.48
N LEU A 300 -22.84 10.12 -7.16
CA LEU A 300 -23.21 9.76 -8.54
C LEU A 300 -24.56 9.03 -8.63
N GLY A 301 -24.94 8.32 -7.55
CA GLY A 301 -26.25 7.68 -7.39
C GLY A 301 -27.40 8.62 -7.03
N GLY A 302 -27.09 9.85 -6.61
CA GLY A 302 -28.07 10.81 -6.13
C GLY A 302 -28.55 10.57 -4.69
N GLU A 303 -27.78 9.82 -3.90
CA GLU A 303 -28.09 9.45 -2.53
C GLU A 303 -27.50 10.44 -1.49
N MET A 304 -26.73 11.43 -1.93
CA MET A 304 -26.09 12.47 -1.13
C MET A 304 -26.14 13.82 -1.82
#